data_e2737826a6e116276303130893d6654c
#
_entry.id   e2737826a6e116276303130893d6654c
#
_cell.length_a   1.000
_cell.length_b   1.000
_cell.length_c   1.000
_cell.angle_alpha   90.00
_cell.angle_beta   90.00
_cell.angle_gamma   90.00
#
_symmetry.space_group_name_H-M   'P 1'
#
loop_
_entity.id
_entity.type
_entity.pdbx_description
1 polymer ?
#
loop_
_entity_poly.entity_id
_entity_poly.type
_entity_poly.pdbx_seq_one_letter_code
_entity_poly.pdbx_strand_id
1 'polypeptide(L)'
;MTEISKAIQDWEEMVSHTDEVLKHRISVYEHSEAILSAAQEEFRTGSSLLNKKDMSFLVLACILHGMAKYWIRKMRMMNDKDLAEMNPLHHEEHSARMNNKYYCSREEIISNPVPFDAIVLDPVYKVPFWQQFKPGFKGTNHRFTALGHDPLLGLVVGTANIMTSTITRSDFRSWHIRTEQHLRLKRNGKKAIESLDTICEPASTIVMFKSISERLDKEGKEGWLTLGTALAKEVVHLLTDMPSLMSLPLPVISAISPDFAHKLSLYGINTGSIVEGKIANKIINFVVAFLHRLCMEEGEDESVYQARTAKLITAANLIATGGDSSLTMYQAYKGDLKAMRKFDLGGYMCTFGNLVSSTKLVNQLECEYMKEKFRLELNKKNF
;
A
#
# COMPACT_ATOMS: atom_id res chain seq x y z
N MET A 1 -76.31 -13.70 -20.36
CA MET A 1 -75.79 -13.08 -19.14
C MET A 1 -75.70 -11.59 -19.39
N THR A 2 -76.35 -10.73 -18.59
CA THR A 2 -76.32 -9.29 -18.80
C THR A 2 -74.93 -8.77 -18.43
N GLU A 3 -74.44 -7.68 -19.07
CA GLU A 3 -73.15 -7.07 -18.76
C GLU A 3 -72.97 -6.76 -17.28
N ILE A 4 -74.09 -6.39 -16.61
CA ILE A 4 -74.12 -6.13 -15.16
C ILE A 4 -73.82 -7.42 -14.37
N SER A 5 -74.37 -8.56 -14.74
CA SER A 5 -74.14 -9.85 -14.09
C SER A 5 -72.62 -10.26 -14.20
N LYS A 6 -72.03 -9.98 -15.32
CA LYS A 6 -70.61 -10.23 -15.54
C LYS A 6 -69.72 -9.31 -14.71
N ALA A 7 -70.05 -8.02 -14.66
CA ALA A 7 -69.34 -7.02 -13.84
C ALA A 7 -69.39 -7.36 -12.34
N ILE A 8 -70.54 -7.84 -11.85
CA ILE A 8 -70.67 -8.29 -10.44
C ILE A 8 -69.79 -9.49 -10.17
N GLN A 9 -69.79 -10.48 -11.09
CA GLN A 9 -68.95 -11.66 -10.94
C GLN A 9 -67.44 -11.29 -10.94
N ASP A 10 -67.01 -10.44 -11.88
CA ASP A 10 -65.63 -9.97 -11.98
C ASP A 10 -65.21 -9.22 -10.68
N TRP A 11 -66.15 -8.45 -10.10
CA TRP A 11 -65.96 -7.76 -8.83
C TRP A 11 -65.81 -8.74 -7.65
N GLU A 12 -66.71 -9.74 -7.55
CA GLU A 12 -66.64 -10.75 -6.47
C GLU A 12 -65.37 -11.59 -6.56
N GLU A 13 -64.91 -11.96 -7.74
CA GLU A 13 -63.62 -12.61 -7.95
C GLU A 13 -62.43 -11.76 -7.53
N MET A 14 -62.46 -10.45 -7.85
CA MET A 14 -61.40 -9.53 -7.46
C MET A 14 -61.36 -9.31 -5.93
N VAL A 15 -62.49 -9.19 -5.27
CA VAL A 15 -62.60 -9.09 -3.81
C VAL A 15 -62.10 -10.34 -3.13
N SER A 16 -62.50 -11.51 -3.62
CA SER A 16 -62.06 -12.81 -3.10
C SER A 16 -60.58 -12.97 -3.23
N HIS A 17 -59.99 -12.65 -4.38
CA HIS A 17 -58.56 -12.72 -4.64
C HIS A 17 -57.78 -11.73 -3.71
N THR A 18 -58.29 -10.50 -3.55
CA THR A 18 -57.65 -9.51 -2.66
C THR A 18 -57.68 -9.98 -1.20
N ASP A 19 -58.74 -10.60 -0.75
CA ASP A 19 -58.85 -11.15 0.62
C ASP A 19 -57.89 -12.33 0.83
N GLU A 20 -57.71 -13.20 -0.15
CA GLU A 20 -56.69 -14.28 -0.12
C GLU A 20 -55.27 -13.75 -0.06
N VAL A 21 -54.94 -12.74 -0.86
CA VAL A 21 -53.63 -12.08 -0.85
C VAL A 21 -53.35 -11.42 0.51
N LEU A 22 -54.37 -10.73 1.08
CA LEU A 22 -54.25 -10.08 2.39
C LEU A 22 -54.01 -11.12 3.52
N LYS A 23 -54.82 -12.19 3.54
CA LYS A 23 -54.66 -13.27 4.51
C LYS A 23 -53.27 -13.93 4.42
N HIS A 24 -52.78 -14.14 3.19
CA HIS A 24 -51.44 -14.66 2.99
C HIS A 24 -50.37 -13.72 3.54
N ARG A 25 -50.43 -12.41 3.24
CA ARG A 25 -49.46 -11.44 3.76
C ARG A 25 -49.47 -11.36 5.26
N ILE A 26 -50.64 -11.36 5.90
CA ILE A 26 -50.76 -11.41 7.37
C ILE A 26 -50.05 -12.65 7.92
N SER A 27 -50.34 -13.82 7.34
CA SER A 27 -49.69 -15.07 7.76
C SER A 27 -48.17 -15.01 7.60
N VAL A 28 -47.63 -14.41 6.51
CA VAL A 28 -46.20 -14.24 6.32
C VAL A 28 -45.59 -13.34 7.40
N TYR A 29 -46.28 -12.26 7.79
CA TYR A 29 -45.84 -11.39 8.88
C TYR A 29 -45.87 -12.09 10.25
N GLU A 30 -46.88 -12.89 10.53
CA GLU A 30 -47.00 -13.66 11.77
C GLU A 30 -45.88 -14.70 11.90
N HIS A 31 -45.42 -15.25 10.77
CA HIS A 31 -44.33 -16.23 10.71
C HIS A 31 -42.97 -15.64 10.29
N SER A 32 -42.83 -14.32 10.33
CA SER A 32 -41.66 -13.62 9.80
C SER A 32 -40.33 -14.09 10.43
N GLU A 33 -40.30 -14.32 11.74
CA GLU A 33 -39.09 -14.81 12.40
C GLU A 33 -38.67 -16.19 11.93
N ALA A 34 -39.63 -17.10 11.72
CA ALA A 34 -39.34 -18.45 11.22
C ALA A 34 -38.83 -18.41 9.78
N ILE A 35 -39.44 -17.58 8.92
CA ILE A 35 -39.03 -17.38 7.52
C ILE A 35 -37.62 -16.80 7.44
N LEU A 36 -37.33 -15.76 8.21
CA LEU A 36 -36.01 -15.12 8.24
C LEU A 36 -34.94 -16.06 8.81
N SER A 37 -35.26 -16.83 9.87
CA SER A 37 -34.33 -17.81 10.44
C SER A 37 -34.03 -18.93 9.44
N ALA A 38 -35.02 -19.42 8.70
CA ALA A 38 -34.83 -20.43 7.67
C ALA A 38 -33.97 -19.89 6.50
N ALA A 39 -34.22 -18.67 6.05
CA ALA A 39 -33.42 -18.01 5.01
C ALA A 39 -31.97 -17.77 5.47
N GLN A 40 -31.76 -17.42 6.74
CA GLN A 40 -30.44 -17.26 7.32
C GLN A 40 -29.66 -18.59 7.33
N GLU A 41 -30.30 -19.66 7.76
CA GLU A 41 -29.67 -20.98 7.78
C GLU A 41 -29.37 -21.51 6.38
N GLU A 42 -30.28 -21.29 5.42
CA GLU A 42 -30.07 -21.60 4.01
C GLU A 42 -28.84 -20.84 3.46
N PHE A 43 -28.72 -19.53 3.74
CA PHE A 43 -27.57 -18.73 3.33
C PHE A 43 -26.27 -19.25 3.97
N ARG A 44 -26.26 -19.52 5.28
CA ARG A 44 -25.08 -20.00 6.00
C ARG A 44 -24.61 -21.34 5.49
N THR A 45 -25.53 -22.26 5.25
CA THR A 45 -25.24 -23.59 4.70
C THR A 45 -24.74 -23.49 3.26
N GLY A 46 -25.43 -22.74 2.42
CA GLY A 46 -25.06 -22.54 1.01
C GLY A 46 -23.73 -21.81 0.83
N SER A 47 -23.38 -20.88 1.74
CA SER A 47 -22.11 -20.16 1.72
C SER A 47 -20.99 -20.86 2.50
N SER A 48 -21.17 -22.12 2.93
CA SER A 48 -20.12 -22.90 3.60
C SER A 48 -19.07 -23.39 2.59
N LEU A 49 -17.79 -23.52 3.03
CA LEU A 49 -16.67 -24.00 2.22
C LEU A 49 -16.52 -25.53 2.22
N LEU A 50 -17.61 -26.28 2.40
CA LEU A 50 -17.58 -27.75 2.50
C LEU A 50 -17.60 -28.45 1.13
N ASN A 51 -17.82 -27.72 0.06
CA ASN A 51 -17.84 -28.25 -1.30
C ASN A 51 -16.42 -28.60 -1.76
N LYS A 52 -16.24 -29.75 -2.44
CA LYS A 52 -14.96 -30.20 -3.01
C LYS A 52 -14.36 -29.20 -4.00
N LYS A 53 -15.20 -28.52 -4.77
CA LYS A 53 -14.82 -27.49 -5.73
C LYS A 53 -14.17 -26.29 -5.01
N ASP A 54 -14.83 -25.77 -3.99
CA ASP A 54 -14.33 -24.64 -3.19
C ASP A 54 -13.03 -25.00 -2.47
N MET A 55 -12.93 -26.23 -1.94
CA MET A 55 -11.70 -26.73 -1.33
C MET A 55 -10.54 -26.80 -2.35
N SER A 56 -10.81 -27.15 -3.60
CA SER A 56 -9.78 -27.14 -4.65
C SER A 56 -9.30 -25.71 -4.95
N PHE A 57 -10.21 -24.73 -4.98
CA PHE A 57 -9.85 -23.33 -5.13
C PHE A 57 -9.12 -22.79 -3.90
N LEU A 58 -9.47 -23.21 -2.70
CA LEU A 58 -8.75 -22.88 -1.48
C LEU A 58 -7.29 -23.35 -1.54
N VAL A 59 -7.07 -24.60 -1.95
CA VAL A 59 -5.72 -25.15 -2.13
C VAL A 59 -4.97 -24.40 -3.22
N LEU A 60 -5.58 -24.12 -4.37
CA LEU A 60 -4.99 -23.33 -5.44
C LEU A 60 -4.58 -21.95 -4.95
N ALA A 61 -5.45 -21.26 -4.21
CA ALA A 61 -5.16 -19.95 -3.65
C ALA A 61 -3.98 -20.01 -2.67
N CYS A 62 -3.93 -21.00 -1.79
CA CYS A 62 -2.81 -21.21 -0.86
C CYS A 62 -1.48 -21.45 -1.63
N ILE A 63 -1.51 -22.24 -2.71
CA ILE A 63 -0.33 -22.49 -3.56
C ILE A 63 0.13 -21.18 -4.22
N LEU A 64 -0.79 -20.41 -4.81
CA LEU A 64 -0.46 -19.15 -5.47
C LEU A 64 0.14 -18.13 -4.48
N HIS A 65 -0.42 -18.02 -3.29
CA HIS A 65 0.14 -17.18 -2.22
C HIS A 65 1.52 -17.67 -1.78
N GLY A 66 1.71 -18.98 -1.61
CA GLY A 66 3.00 -19.57 -1.27
C GLY A 66 4.07 -19.31 -2.34
N MET A 67 3.71 -19.49 -3.63
CA MET A 67 4.60 -19.21 -4.75
C MET A 67 4.98 -17.72 -4.81
N ALA A 68 4.02 -16.80 -4.70
CA ALA A 68 4.28 -15.37 -4.71
C ALA A 68 5.22 -14.98 -3.57
N LYS A 69 4.99 -15.46 -2.35
CA LYS A 69 5.85 -15.23 -1.19
C LYS A 69 7.26 -15.80 -1.41
N TYR A 70 7.37 -16.99 -1.99
CA TYR A 70 8.66 -17.58 -2.32
C TYR A 70 9.44 -16.72 -3.33
N TRP A 71 8.78 -16.25 -4.41
CA TRP A 71 9.42 -15.40 -5.42
C TRP A 71 9.83 -14.03 -4.86
N ILE A 72 8.95 -13.36 -4.11
CA ILE A 72 9.26 -12.09 -3.46
C ILE A 72 10.47 -12.26 -2.53
N ARG A 73 10.50 -13.33 -1.74
CA ARG A 73 11.64 -13.64 -0.87
C ARG A 73 12.92 -13.87 -1.65
N LYS A 74 12.85 -14.65 -2.74
CA LYS A 74 14.01 -14.93 -3.57
C LYS A 74 14.58 -13.66 -4.19
N MET A 75 13.73 -12.75 -4.63
CA MET A 75 14.16 -11.44 -5.15
C MET A 75 14.77 -10.56 -4.06
N ARG A 76 14.27 -10.63 -2.82
CA ARG A 76 14.80 -9.85 -1.67
C ARG A 76 16.04 -10.48 -1.03
N MET A 77 16.31 -11.76 -1.25
CA MET A 77 17.51 -12.41 -0.73
C MET A 77 18.73 -12.02 -1.57
N MET A 78 19.17 -10.79 -1.43
CA MET A 78 20.52 -10.41 -1.85
C MET A 78 21.52 -10.87 -0.78
N ASN A 79 22.69 -11.32 -1.23
CA ASN A 79 23.76 -11.72 -0.36
C ASN A 79 24.26 -10.51 0.46
N ASP A 80 24.77 -10.76 1.67
CA ASP A 80 25.42 -9.70 2.48
C ASP A 80 26.55 -8.99 1.71
N LYS A 81 27.12 -9.64 0.70
CA LYS A 81 28.08 -9.05 -0.25
C LYS A 81 27.45 -7.99 -1.16
N ASP A 82 26.26 -8.27 -1.72
CA ASP A 82 25.57 -7.32 -2.57
C ASP A 82 25.11 -6.07 -1.78
N LEU A 83 24.76 -6.25 -0.50
CA LEU A 83 24.47 -5.14 0.41
C LEU A 83 25.71 -4.30 0.75
N ALA A 84 26.88 -4.93 0.85
CA ALA A 84 28.15 -4.23 1.07
C ALA A 84 28.71 -3.59 -0.21
N GLU A 85 28.39 -4.18 -1.38
CA GLU A 85 28.77 -3.70 -2.71
C GLU A 85 27.77 -2.68 -3.31
N MET A 86 26.66 -2.38 -2.65
CA MET A 86 25.83 -1.23 -3.00
C MET A 86 26.64 0.05 -2.73
N ASN A 87 27.56 0.25 -3.66
CA ASN A 87 28.47 1.37 -3.65
C ASN A 87 27.65 2.67 -3.87
N PRO A 88 27.75 3.65 -2.96
CA PRO A 88 27.16 4.96 -3.18
C PRO A 88 27.57 5.64 -4.50
N LEU A 89 28.57 5.10 -5.20
CA LEU A 89 29.06 5.61 -6.49
C LEU A 89 28.13 5.32 -7.69
N HIS A 90 27.03 4.62 -7.53
CA HIS A 90 26.07 4.44 -8.63
C HIS A 90 25.22 5.69 -8.95
N HIS A 91 25.28 6.72 -8.12
CA HIS A 91 24.61 8.01 -8.42
C HIS A 91 25.57 8.98 -9.10
N GLU A 92 26.16 8.56 -10.18
CA GLU A 92 27.36 9.13 -10.80
C GLU A 92 27.19 10.51 -11.46
N GLU A 93 26.01 11.09 -11.52
CA GLU A 93 25.77 12.31 -12.31
C GLU A 93 25.27 13.52 -11.48
N HIS A 94 25.46 13.50 -10.19
CA HIS A 94 24.82 14.50 -9.33
C HIS A 94 25.71 15.69 -9.04
N SER A 95 25.57 16.74 -9.83
CA SER A 95 26.05 18.07 -9.46
C SER A 95 24.94 18.82 -8.70
N ALA A 96 24.84 18.64 -7.40
CA ALA A 96 24.02 19.52 -6.60
C ALA A 96 24.71 20.92 -6.57
N ARG A 97 23.98 21.94 -6.97
CA ARG A 97 24.48 23.31 -6.86
C ARG A 97 24.15 23.89 -5.50
N MET A 98 25.14 24.44 -4.82
CA MET A 98 24.91 25.19 -3.60
C MET A 98 24.18 26.49 -3.94
N ASN A 99 23.00 26.65 -3.42
CA ASN A 99 22.23 27.87 -3.53
C ASN A 99 21.86 28.38 -2.13
N ASN A 100 22.63 29.36 -1.65
CA ASN A 100 22.43 29.95 -0.31
C ASN A 100 21.16 30.81 -0.22
N LYS A 101 20.37 30.90 -1.31
CA LYS A 101 19.23 31.82 -1.39
C LYS A 101 17.89 31.15 -1.08
N TYR A 102 17.87 29.88 -0.68
CA TYR A 102 16.64 29.10 -0.50
C TYR A 102 15.73 29.17 -1.75
N TYR A 103 16.33 29.13 -2.91
CA TYR A 103 15.63 29.26 -4.18
C TYR A 103 16.22 28.31 -5.23
N CYS A 104 15.35 27.61 -5.91
CA CYS A 104 15.68 26.79 -7.05
C CYS A 104 14.67 27.11 -8.17
N SER A 105 15.13 27.46 -9.36
CA SER A 105 14.22 27.72 -10.49
C SER A 105 13.50 26.44 -10.91
N ARG A 106 12.39 26.55 -11.63
CA ARG A 106 11.67 25.38 -12.12
C ARG A 106 12.53 24.53 -13.05
N GLU A 107 13.34 25.17 -13.89
CA GLU A 107 14.29 24.52 -14.81
C GLU A 107 15.36 23.75 -14.03
N GLU A 108 15.89 24.33 -12.95
CA GLU A 108 16.84 23.67 -12.07
C GLU A 108 16.19 22.49 -11.35
N ILE A 109 14.94 22.63 -10.88
CA ILE A 109 14.19 21.52 -10.28
C ILE A 109 14.04 20.35 -11.26
N ILE A 110 13.76 20.63 -12.53
CA ILE A 110 13.57 19.58 -13.54
C ILE A 110 14.89 18.90 -13.89
N SER A 111 15.95 19.67 -14.08
CA SER A 111 17.24 19.20 -14.60
C SER A 111 18.16 18.59 -13.54
N ASN A 112 18.10 19.05 -12.29
CA ASN A 112 18.97 18.57 -11.23
C ASN A 112 18.34 17.38 -10.49
N PRO A 113 19.13 16.45 -9.92
CA PRO A 113 18.63 15.43 -9.03
C PRO A 113 18.04 16.05 -7.75
N VAL A 114 17.34 15.23 -6.93
CA VAL A 114 16.87 15.67 -5.63
C VAL A 114 18.05 15.95 -4.69
N PRO A 115 18.04 17.02 -3.90
CA PRO A 115 19.20 17.41 -3.11
C PRO A 115 19.64 16.37 -2.06
N PHE A 116 18.70 15.60 -1.54
CA PHE A 116 18.95 14.60 -0.51
C PHE A 116 19.42 13.25 -1.06
N ASP A 117 19.44 13.06 -2.38
CA ASP A 117 20.13 11.96 -3.08
C ASP A 117 21.62 12.28 -3.31
N ALA A 118 22.01 13.53 -3.13
CA ALA A 118 23.40 13.85 -3.19
C ALA A 118 24.15 13.01 -2.16
N ILE A 119 25.12 12.22 -2.62
CA ILE A 119 25.96 11.41 -1.75
C ILE A 119 26.74 12.36 -0.87
N VAL A 120 26.32 12.49 0.36
CA VAL A 120 27.04 13.21 1.41
C VAL A 120 28.14 12.26 1.87
N LEU A 121 29.22 12.20 1.10
CA LEU A 121 30.47 11.62 1.60
C LEU A 121 30.91 12.54 2.74
N ASP A 122 30.88 11.98 3.93
CA ASP A 122 31.31 12.56 5.20
C ASP A 122 31.78 14.03 5.13
N PRO A 123 31.00 15.00 5.54
CA PRO A 123 31.40 16.40 5.51
C PRO A 123 32.50 16.75 6.54
N VAL A 124 33.13 15.73 7.12
CA VAL A 124 34.16 15.83 8.17
C VAL A 124 35.30 16.76 7.81
N TYR A 125 35.60 16.98 6.53
CA TYR A 125 36.81 17.68 6.13
C TYR A 125 36.71 19.20 5.99
N LYS A 126 35.51 19.79 5.99
CA LYS A 126 35.38 21.23 5.78
C LYS A 126 34.44 21.98 6.73
N VAL A 127 33.86 21.30 7.70
CA VAL A 127 32.98 21.89 8.70
C VAL A 127 33.71 22.01 10.04
N PRO A 128 33.62 23.11 10.76
CA PRO A 128 34.23 23.23 12.10
C PRO A 128 33.86 22.05 13.00
N PHE A 129 34.80 21.59 13.84
CA PHE A 129 34.66 20.40 14.68
C PHE A 129 33.31 20.31 15.44
N TRP A 130 32.82 21.45 15.92
CA TRP A 130 31.50 21.52 16.61
C TRP A 130 30.27 21.44 15.72
N GLN A 131 30.44 21.50 14.41
CA GLN A 131 29.40 21.34 13.42
C GLN A 131 29.51 20.02 12.65
N GLN A 132 30.47 19.16 13.03
CA GLN A 132 30.66 17.87 12.38
C GLN A 132 29.40 17.03 12.53
N PHE A 133 28.90 16.56 11.39
CA PHE A 133 27.86 15.55 11.38
C PHE A 133 28.43 14.30 12.07
N LYS A 134 27.70 13.79 13.05
CA LYS A 134 27.92 12.40 13.46
C LYS A 134 27.78 11.52 12.22
N PRO A 135 28.60 10.45 12.09
CA PRO A 135 28.55 9.56 10.93
C PRO A 135 27.13 9.02 10.79
N GLY A 136 26.37 9.54 9.86
CA GLY A 136 24.94 9.22 9.69
C GLY A 136 24.43 9.44 8.28
N PHE A 137 25.20 10.10 7.42
CA PHE A 137 24.87 10.28 6.01
C PHE A 137 25.69 9.38 5.07
N LYS A 138 26.46 8.43 5.60
CA LYS A 138 27.29 7.55 4.76
C LYS A 138 26.48 6.43 4.15
N GLY A 139 26.61 6.26 2.85
CA GLY A 139 26.05 5.14 2.12
C GLY A 139 24.53 5.00 2.30
N THR A 140 24.05 3.80 2.57
CA THR A 140 22.63 3.51 2.75
C THR A 140 21.97 4.24 3.92
N ASN A 141 22.73 4.83 4.83
CA ASN A 141 22.18 5.53 6.00
C ASN A 141 21.52 6.86 5.64
N HIS A 142 21.87 7.51 4.52
CA HIS A 142 21.23 8.77 4.12
C HIS A 142 19.73 8.62 3.91
N ARG A 143 19.24 7.46 3.44
CA ARG A 143 17.81 7.16 3.28
C ARG A 143 17.02 7.16 4.59
N PHE A 144 17.70 6.90 5.70
CA PHE A 144 17.05 6.88 7.02
C PHE A 144 17.29 8.18 7.80
N THR A 145 18.25 8.97 7.38
CA THR A 145 18.60 10.22 8.05
C THR A 145 18.08 11.47 7.35
N ALA A 146 17.88 11.44 6.04
CA ALA A 146 17.30 12.55 5.29
C ALA A 146 15.78 12.40 5.20
N LEU A 147 15.03 13.37 5.70
CA LEU A 147 13.56 13.35 5.74
C LEU A 147 12.92 13.36 4.35
N GLY A 148 13.65 13.74 3.30
CA GLY A 148 13.17 13.60 1.92
C GLY A 148 12.86 12.16 1.50
N HIS A 149 13.49 11.15 2.13
CA HIS A 149 13.19 9.74 1.86
C HIS A 149 12.07 9.16 2.73
N ASP A 150 11.51 9.93 3.67
CA ASP A 150 10.37 9.46 4.45
C ASP A 150 9.09 9.50 3.60
N PRO A 151 8.33 8.41 3.47
CA PRO A 151 7.17 8.35 2.58
C PRO A 151 6.06 9.38 2.87
N LEU A 152 5.99 9.88 4.10
CA LEU A 152 4.99 10.88 4.50
C LEU A 152 5.62 12.25 4.67
N LEU A 153 6.68 12.36 5.47
CA LEU A 153 7.35 13.63 5.71
C LEU A 153 8.08 14.13 4.46
N GLY A 154 8.56 13.23 3.60
CA GLY A 154 9.20 13.57 2.33
C GLY A 154 8.29 14.35 1.41
N LEU A 155 7.00 14.06 1.36
CA LEU A 155 6.06 14.85 0.55
C LEU A 155 6.04 16.33 0.93
N VAL A 156 6.33 16.68 2.18
CA VAL A 156 6.38 18.07 2.65
C VAL A 156 7.81 18.58 2.69
N VAL A 157 8.67 17.88 3.44
CA VAL A 157 10.06 18.30 3.67
C VAL A 157 10.93 18.09 2.44
N GLY A 158 10.76 16.94 1.73
CA GLY A 158 11.47 16.66 0.49
C GLY A 158 11.11 17.64 -0.61
N THR A 159 9.82 17.93 -0.79
CA THR A 159 9.37 18.98 -1.71
C THR A 159 9.98 20.34 -1.38
N ALA A 160 10.02 20.70 -0.10
CA ALA A 160 10.65 21.94 0.35
C ALA A 160 12.16 21.94 0.08
N ASN A 161 12.84 20.84 0.32
CA ASN A 161 14.25 20.66 0.01
C ASN A 161 14.54 20.83 -1.49
N ILE A 162 13.70 20.29 -2.36
CA ILE A 162 13.83 20.42 -3.82
C ILE A 162 13.67 21.89 -4.24
N MET A 163 12.69 22.60 -3.68
CA MET A 163 12.44 24.00 -4.01
C MET A 163 13.55 24.95 -3.56
N THR A 164 14.34 24.56 -2.57
CA THR A 164 15.31 25.43 -1.90
C THR A 164 16.76 24.93 -1.99
N SER A 165 16.99 23.82 -2.71
CA SER A 165 18.32 23.17 -2.79
C SER A 165 18.92 22.89 -1.42
N THR A 166 18.12 22.35 -0.51
CA THR A 166 18.54 22.00 0.86
C THR A 166 18.35 20.52 1.12
N ILE A 167 18.94 20.02 2.19
CA ILE A 167 18.64 18.72 2.79
C ILE A 167 18.21 18.93 4.23
N THR A 168 17.19 18.22 4.67
CA THR A 168 16.72 18.24 6.06
C THR A 168 16.90 16.86 6.67
N ARG A 169 17.59 16.81 7.80
CA ARG A 169 17.86 15.57 8.55
C ARG A 169 16.69 15.22 9.47
N SER A 170 16.71 14.01 9.98
CA SER A 170 15.71 13.45 10.91
C SER A 170 15.49 14.30 12.18
N ASP A 171 16.48 15.11 12.59
CA ASP A 171 16.36 16.07 13.70
C ASP A 171 15.84 17.46 13.26
N PHE A 172 15.27 17.56 12.06
CA PHE A 172 14.73 18.77 11.43
C PHE A 172 15.74 19.91 11.24
N ARG A 173 17.03 19.62 11.28
CA ARG A 173 18.07 20.57 10.87
C ARG A 173 18.29 20.49 9.37
N SER A 174 18.50 21.65 8.74
CA SER A 174 18.69 21.74 7.29
C SER A 174 20.08 22.24 6.94
N TRP A 175 20.52 21.91 5.73
CA TRP A 175 21.78 22.35 5.14
C TRP A 175 21.59 22.64 3.66
N HIS A 176 22.30 23.64 3.15
CA HIS A 176 22.53 23.79 1.71
C HIS A 176 23.60 22.79 1.28
N ILE A 177 23.40 22.17 0.13
CA ILE A 177 24.32 21.14 -0.38
C ILE A 177 24.89 21.56 -1.69
N ARG A 178 26.20 21.33 -1.82
CA ARG A 178 26.93 21.36 -3.07
C ARG A 178 27.79 20.11 -3.19
N THR A 179 27.68 19.39 -4.30
CA THR A 179 28.55 18.27 -4.64
C THR A 179 29.46 18.64 -5.80
N GLU A 180 30.76 18.52 -5.60
CA GLU A 180 31.77 18.70 -6.64
C GLU A 180 32.33 17.34 -7.05
N GLN A 181 32.30 17.07 -8.36
CA GLN A 181 32.87 15.86 -8.92
C GLN A 181 34.30 16.13 -9.43
N HIS A 182 35.26 15.38 -8.94
CA HIS A 182 36.61 15.36 -9.50
C HIS A 182 36.74 14.17 -10.45
N LEU A 183 36.90 14.50 -11.76
CA LEU A 183 36.97 13.51 -12.81
C LEU A 183 38.42 13.21 -13.17
N ARG A 184 38.80 11.92 -13.18
CA ARG A 184 40.08 11.46 -13.70
C ARG A 184 39.90 10.75 -15.04
N LEU A 185 40.74 11.08 -16.00
CA LEU A 185 40.81 10.37 -17.30
C LEU A 185 41.50 9.02 -17.09
N LYS A 186 40.78 7.93 -17.35
CA LYS A 186 41.38 6.59 -17.41
C LYS A 186 42.22 6.46 -18.67
N ARG A 187 43.22 5.53 -18.63
CA ARG A 187 44.15 5.23 -19.73
C ARG A 187 43.45 4.86 -21.06
N ASN A 188 42.18 4.50 -21.03
CA ASN A 188 41.34 4.18 -22.17
C ASN A 188 40.52 5.42 -22.68
N GLY A 189 40.84 6.62 -22.23
CA GLY A 189 40.11 7.84 -22.59
C GLY A 189 38.75 8.03 -21.94
N LYS A 190 38.28 7.09 -21.15
CA LYS A 190 37.01 7.24 -20.41
C LYS A 190 37.23 8.05 -19.14
N LYS A 191 36.34 9.01 -18.90
CA LYS A 191 36.29 9.75 -17.64
C LYS A 191 35.77 8.83 -16.54
N ALA A 192 36.45 8.81 -15.40
CA ALA A 192 35.98 8.16 -14.19
C ALA A 192 36.02 9.15 -13.05
N ILE A 193 35.07 9.04 -12.15
CA ILE A 193 35.02 9.85 -10.94
C ILE A 193 36.18 9.40 -10.04
N GLU A 194 37.04 10.35 -9.69
CA GLU A 194 38.17 10.12 -8.77
C GLU A 194 37.76 10.38 -7.32
N SER A 195 36.97 11.45 -7.10
CA SER A 195 36.44 11.78 -5.81
C SER A 195 35.18 12.62 -5.93
N LEU A 196 34.36 12.57 -4.92
CA LEU A 196 33.16 13.38 -4.74
C LEU A 196 33.34 14.18 -3.44
N ASP A 197 33.44 15.49 -3.56
CA ASP A 197 33.48 16.37 -2.41
C ASP A 197 32.10 16.99 -2.22
N THR A 198 31.50 16.76 -1.06
CA THR A 198 30.22 17.35 -0.69
C THR A 198 30.45 18.43 0.36
N ILE A 199 30.04 19.65 0.03
CA ILE A 199 30.09 20.81 0.92
C ILE A 199 28.68 21.05 1.47
N CYS A 200 28.57 21.09 2.81
CA CYS A 200 27.31 21.38 3.49
C CYS A 200 27.46 22.66 4.29
N GLU A 201 26.59 23.63 4.05
CA GLU A 201 26.48 24.83 4.86
C GLU A 201 25.20 24.81 5.69
N PRO A 202 25.24 25.20 6.96
CA PRO A 202 24.03 25.26 7.77
C PRO A 202 22.95 26.12 7.13
N ALA A 203 21.74 25.59 7.11
CA ALA A 203 20.55 26.26 6.64
C ALA A 203 19.46 26.24 7.72
N SER A 204 18.57 27.20 7.71
CA SER A 204 17.46 27.25 8.64
C SER A 204 16.22 26.61 8.02
N THR A 205 15.70 25.55 8.65
CA THR A 205 14.45 24.91 8.24
C THR A 205 13.27 25.87 8.26
N ILE A 206 13.23 26.78 9.22
CA ILE A 206 12.18 27.81 9.32
C ILE A 206 12.28 28.78 8.12
N VAL A 207 13.49 29.24 7.80
CA VAL A 207 13.70 30.13 6.64
C VAL A 207 13.38 29.40 5.33
N MET A 208 13.69 28.12 5.24
CA MET A 208 13.33 27.26 4.09
C MET A 208 11.82 27.31 3.83
N PHE A 209 10.98 27.02 4.82
CA PHE A 209 9.53 27.06 4.63
C PHE A 209 9.01 28.50 4.42
N LYS A 210 9.57 29.48 5.09
CA LYS A 210 9.20 30.88 4.92
C LYS A 210 9.50 31.35 3.50
N SER A 211 10.65 31.01 2.92
CA SER A 211 11.01 31.37 1.55
C SER A 211 10.05 30.78 0.52
N ILE A 212 9.54 29.57 0.76
CA ILE A 212 8.52 28.95 -0.11
C ILE A 212 7.22 29.75 -0.03
N SER A 213 6.73 30.07 1.17
CA SER A 213 5.51 30.88 1.33
C SER A 213 5.65 32.24 0.63
N GLU A 214 6.77 32.95 0.87
CA GLU A 214 7.04 34.23 0.22
C GLU A 214 7.11 34.11 -1.31
N ARG A 215 7.62 32.99 -1.81
CA ARG A 215 7.68 32.72 -3.24
C ARG A 215 6.30 32.52 -3.85
N LEU A 216 5.43 31.74 -3.17
CA LEU A 216 4.05 31.52 -3.61
C LEU A 216 3.27 32.84 -3.68
N ASP A 217 3.48 33.72 -2.70
CA ASP A 217 2.85 35.05 -2.64
C ASP A 217 3.38 35.99 -3.74
N LYS A 218 4.70 36.00 -3.98
CA LYS A 218 5.33 36.91 -4.94
C LYS A 218 5.16 36.47 -6.41
N GLU A 219 5.36 35.18 -6.68
CA GLU A 219 5.34 34.63 -8.05
C GLU A 219 3.91 34.17 -8.46
N GLY A 220 2.96 34.10 -7.51
CA GLY A 220 1.58 33.72 -7.81
C GLY A 220 1.49 32.38 -8.54
N LYS A 221 0.92 32.38 -9.75
CA LYS A 221 0.73 31.16 -10.53
C LYS A 221 2.03 30.40 -10.82
N GLU A 222 3.13 31.09 -11.11
CA GLU A 222 4.43 30.44 -11.37
C GLU A 222 5.01 29.80 -10.12
N GLY A 223 4.86 30.42 -8.96
CA GLY A 223 5.22 29.83 -7.66
C GLY A 223 4.49 28.51 -7.41
N TRP A 224 3.17 28.47 -7.64
CA TRP A 224 2.37 27.27 -7.51
C TRP A 224 2.73 26.18 -8.54
N LEU A 225 3.03 26.55 -9.78
CA LEU A 225 3.53 25.60 -10.79
C LEU A 225 4.87 25.01 -10.38
N THR A 226 5.75 25.82 -9.80
CA THR A 226 7.05 25.35 -9.29
C THR A 226 6.88 24.40 -8.13
N LEU A 227 5.99 24.70 -7.18
CA LEU A 227 5.64 23.78 -6.07
C LEU A 227 5.10 22.47 -6.62
N GLY A 228 4.17 22.52 -7.57
CA GLY A 228 3.63 21.31 -8.21
C GLY A 228 4.71 20.48 -8.91
N THR A 229 5.67 21.15 -9.58
CA THR A 229 6.82 20.47 -10.22
C THR A 229 7.72 19.80 -9.18
N ALA A 230 8.02 20.46 -8.07
CA ALA A 230 8.82 19.92 -6.99
C ALA A 230 8.14 18.74 -6.31
N LEU A 231 6.83 18.85 -6.05
CA LEU A 231 6.03 17.77 -5.48
C LEU A 231 5.96 16.55 -6.42
N ALA A 232 5.74 16.78 -7.72
CA ALA A 232 5.72 15.70 -8.70
C ALA A 232 7.08 14.98 -8.76
N LYS A 233 8.18 15.73 -8.70
CA LYS A 233 9.53 15.16 -8.64
C LYS A 233 9.76 14.34 -7.40
N GLU A 234 9.32 14.83 -6.24
CA GLU A 234 9.40 14.09 -4.97
C GLU A 234 8.60 12.79 -5.03
N VAL A 235 7.36 12.82 -5.55
CA VAL A 235 6.54 11.62 -5.71
C VAL A 235 7.23 10.60 -6.62
N VAL A 236 7.78 11.03 -7.77
CA VAL A 236 8.52 10.15 -8.67
C VAL A 236 9.74 9.56 -7.96
N HIS A 237 10.48 10.36 -7.22
CA HIS A 237 11.64 9.92 -6.44
C HIS A 237 11.25 8.84 -5.42
N LEU A 238 10.24 9.09 -4.59
CA LEU A 238 9.74 8.11 -3.62
C LEU A 238 9.26 6.82 -4.30
N LEU A 239 8.57 6.92 -5.43
CA LEU A 239 8.11 5.75 -6.19
C LEU A 239 9.26 4.95 -6.81
N THR A 240 10.34 5.60 -7.24
CA THR A 240 11.53 4.91 -7.79
C THR A 240 12.39 4.28 -6.70
N ASP A 241 12.41 4.86 -5.51
CA ASP A 241 13.14 4.31 -4.35
C ASP A 241 12.43 3.14 -3.67
N MET A 242 11.11 3.09 -3.76
CA MET A 242 10.29 2.06 -3.11
C MET A 242 10.68 0.62 -3.52
N PRO A 243 10.89 0.28 -4.83
CA PRO A 243 11.31 -1.05 -5.25
C PRO A 243 12.81 -1.32 -5.04
N SER A 244 13.57 -0.34 -4.57
CA SER A 244 15.01 -0.52 -4.35
C SER A 244 15.27 -1.46 -3.17
N LEU A 245 16.48 -2.00 -3.09
CA LEU A 245 16.87 -3.04 -2.15
C LEU A 245 16.64 -2.69 -0.69
N MET A 246 17.00 -1.47 -0.30
CA MET A 246 16.77 -0.96 1.06
C MET A 246 15.39 -0.34 1.21
N SER A 247 14.74 -0.03 0.08
CA SER A 247 13.44 0.62 0.01
C SER A 247 13.37 1.92 0.83
N LEU A 248 12.16 2.40 1.06
CA LEU A 248 11.91 3.57 1.92
C LEU A 248 11.64 3.11 3.36
N PRO A 249 12.01 3.91 4.37
CA PRO A 249 11.65 3.64 5.75
C PRO A 249 10.13 3.56 5.92
N LEU A 250 9.67 3.05 7.05
CA LEU A 250 8.28 3.23 7.44
C LEU A 250 8.01 4.72 7.72
N PRO A 251 6.81 5.23 7.37
CA PRO A 251 6.48 6.64 7.55
C PRO A 251 6.76 7.13 8.97
N VAL A 252 7.38 8.31 9.07
CA VAL A 252 7.69 9.01 10.33
C VAL A 252 8.75 8.33 11.23
N ILE A 253 9.02 7.04 11.06
CA ILE A 253 9.96 6.31 11.92
C ILE A 253 11.38 6.89 11.84
N SER A 254 11.79 7.36 10.66
CA SER A 254 13.09 8.02 10.46
C SER A 254 13.25 9.30 11.29
N ALA A 255 12.17 10.06 11.48
CA ALA A 255 12.19 11.26 12.34
C ALA A 255 12.29 10.93 13.83
N ILE A 256 11.80 9.75 14.24
CA ILE A 256 11.89 9.28 15.63
C ILE A 256 13.28 8.69 15.89
N SER A 257 13.73 7.76 15.07
CA SER A 257 15.03 7.11 15.19
C SER A 257 15.50 6.54 13.83
N PRO A 258 16.47 7.20 13.18
CA PRO A 258 17.07 6.69 11.94
C PRO A 258 17.70 5.31 12.09
N ASP A 259 18.35 5.04 13.21
CA ASP A 259 18.98 3.74 13.48
C ASP A 259 17.95 2.63 13.63
N PHE A 260 16.80 2.93 14.23
CA PHE A 260 15.69 1.98 14.33
C PHE A 260 15.05 1.75 12.97
N ALA A 261 14.79 2.80 12.19
CA ALA A 261 14.29 2.70 10.82
C ALA A 261 15.22 1.86 9.94
N HIS A 262 16.53 2.07 10.03
CA HIS A 262 17.53 1.28 9.33
C HIS A 262 17.51 -0.19 9.76
N LYS A 263 17.48 -0.47 11.07
CA LYS A 263 17.37 -1.85 11.58
C LYS A 263 16.11 -2.54 11.08
N LEU A 264 14.95 -1.87 11.13
CA LEU A 264 13.70 -2.42 10.58
C LEU A 264 13.84 -2.77 9.10
N SER A 265 14.45 -1.89 8.31
CA SER A 265 14.68 -2.13 6.89
C SER A 265 15.62 -3.31 6.62
N LEU A 266 16.68 -3.47 7.43
CA LEU A 266 17.55 -4.66 7.38
C LEU A 266 16.79 -5.97 7.67
N TYR A 267 15.73 -5.92 8.46
CA TYR A 267 14.82 -7.05 8.68
C TYR A 267 13.70 -7.15 7.63
N GLY A 268 13.75 -6.37 6.55
CA GLY A 268 12.74 -6.37 5.51
C GLY A 268 11.43 -5.68 5.89
N ILE A 269 11.42 -4.93 6.99
CA ILE A 269 10.27 -4.15 7.46
C ILE A 269 10.44 -2.72 6.97
N ASN A 270 9.99 -2.47 5.74
CA ASN A 270 10.06 -1.17 5.07
C ASN A 270 8.81 -0.94 4.20
N THR A 271 8.63 0.27 3.71
CA THR A 271 7.44 0.66 2.94
C THR A 271 7.27 -0.17 1.66
N GLY A 272 8.35 -0.41 0.92
CA GLY A 272 8.28 -1.20 -0.32
C GLY A 272 7.85 -2.63 -0.07
N SER A 273 8.37 -3.28 0.97
CA SER A 273 7.99 -4.66 1.31
C SER A 273 6.50 -4.79 1.66
N ILE A 274 5.94 -3.79 2.33
CA ILE A 274 4.51 -3.75 2.66
C ILE A 274 3.68 -3.60 1.38
N VAL A 275 4.08 -2.68 0.51
CA VAL A 275 3.35 -2.39 -0.75
C VAL A 275 3.41 -3.59 -1.68
N GLU A 276 4.58 -4.20 -1.89
CA GLU A 276 4.74 -5.41 -2.72
C GLU A 276 3.87 -6.57 -2.21
N GLY A 277 3.92 -6.85 -0.92
CA GLY A 277 3.10 -7.89 -0.31
C GLY A 277 1.59 -7.63 -0.50
N LYS A 278 1.14 -6.39 -0.33
CA LYS A 278 -0.26 -6.01 -0.57
C LYS A 278 -0.67 -6.17 -2.04
N ILE A 279 0.18 -5.73 -2.97
CA ILE A 279 -0.11 -5.82 -4.42
C ILE A 279 -0.21 -7.29 -4.83
N ALA A 280 0.77 -8.11 -4.47
CA ALA A 280 0.77 -9.54 -4.79
C ALA A 280 -0.49 -10.23 -4.24
N ASN A 281 -0.84 -10.00 -2.98
CA ASN A 281 -2.04 -10.57 -2.38
C ASN A 281 -3.33 -10.12 -3.11
N LYS A 282 -3.45 -8.83 -3.46
CA LYS A 282 -4.62 -8.33 -4.20
C LYS A 282 -4.75 -8.96 -5.58
N ILE A 283 -3.64 -9.12 -6.31
CA ILE A 283 -3.65 -9.77 -7.65
C ILE A 283 -4.09 -11.22 -7.51
N ILE A 284 -3.54 -11.98 -6.56
CA ILE A 284 -3.92 -13.38 -6.36
C ILE A 284 -5.38 -13.49 -5.98
N ASN A 285 -5.85 -12.67 -5.04
CA ASN A 285 -7.25 -12.65 -4.62
C ASN A 285 -8.18 -12.36 -5.79
N PHE A 286 -7.83 -11.41 -6.66
CA PHE A 286 -8.60 -11.09 -7.86
C PHE A 286 -8.63 -12.29 -8.84
N VAL A 287 -7.49 -12.89 -9.11
CA VAL A 287 -7.41 -14.05 -10.02
C VAL A 287 -8.25 -15.22 -9.48
N VAL A 288 -8.12 -15.53 -8.19
CA VAL A 288 -8.89 -16.59 -7.55
C VAL A 288 -10.40 -16.29 -7.58
N ALA A 289 -10.80 -15.05 -7.24
CA ALA A 289 -12.21 -14.65 -7.32
C ALA A 289 -12.77 -14.76 -8.73
N PHE A 290 -12.00 -14.30 -9.71
CA PHE A 290 -12.40 -14.36 -11.13
C PHE A 290 -12.55 -15.80 -11.61
N LEU A 291 -11.55 -16.66 -11.38
CA LEU A 291 -11.61 -18.06 -11.76
C LEU A 291 -12.73 -18.81 -11.03
N HIS A 292 -12.93 -18.53 -9.74
CA HIS A 292 -14.03 -19.14 -8.98
C HIS A 292 -15.38 -18.72 -9.56
N ARG A 293 -15.56 -17.44 -9.92
CA ARG A 293 -16.80 -16.94 -10.53
C ARG A 293 -17.12 -17.62 -11.87
N LEU A 294 -16.10 -17.93 -12.68
CA LEU A 294 -16.31 -18.68 -13.94
C LEU A 294 -16.85 -20.10 -13.73
N CYS A 295 -16.75 -20.59 -12.50
CA CYS A 295 -17.22 -21.91 -12.13
C CYS A 295 -18.59 -21.91 -11.41
N MET A 296 -19.27 -20.78 -11.36
CA MET A 296 -20.65 -20.69 -10.85
C MET A 296 -21.59 -21.48 -11.75
N GLU A 297 -22.47 -22.28 -11.16
CA GLU A 297 -23.43 -23.10 -11.89
C GLU A 297 -24.73 -22.33 -12.16
N GLU A 298 -25.43 -22.69 -13.23
CA GLU A 298 -26.74 -22.11 -13.52
C GLU A 298 -27.73 -22.46 -12.39
N GLY A 299 -28.37 -21.41 -11.83
CA GLY A 299 -29.32 -21.57 -10.73
C GLY A 299 -28.73 -21.40 -9.34
N GLU A 300 -27.41 -21.27 -9.20
CA GLU A 300 -26.83 -20.87 -7.91
C GLU A 300 -27.16 -19.41 -7.59
N ASP A 301 -27.51 -19.13 -6.34
CA ASP A 301 -27.76 -17.76 -5.88
C ASP A 301 -26.45 -16.95 -5.83
N GLU A 302 -26.46 -15.78 -6.49
CA GLU A 302 -25.28 -14.95 -6.64
C GLU A 302 -24.75 -14.44 -5.30
N SER A 303 -25.63 -14.08 -4.37
CA SER A 303 -25.25 -13.58 -3.04
C SER A 303 -24.56 -14.67 -2.20
N VAL A 304 -25.11 -15.87 -2.25
CA VAL A 304 -24.55 -17.06 -1.60
C VAL A 304 -23.17 -17.39 -2.19
N TYR A 305 -23.05 -17.36 -3.53
CA TYR A 305 -21.80 -17.65 -4.22
C TYR A 305 -20.72 -16.60 -3.94
N GLN A 306 -21.07 -15.32 -3.93
CA GLN A 306 -20.15 -14.22 -3.58
C GLN A 306 -19.67 -14.33 -2.13
N ALA A 307 -20.55 -14.66 -1.20
CA ALA A 307 -20.18 -14.88 0.21
C ALA A 307 -19.19 -16.05 0.35
N ARG A 308 -19.42 -17.13 -0.38
CA ARG A 308 -18.52 -18.31 -0.44
C ARG A 308 -17.15 -17.94 -0.99
N THR A 309 -17.09 -17.18 -2.09
CA THR A 309 -15.85 -16.65 -2.68
C THR A 309 -15.08 -15.78 -1.67
N ALA A 310 -15.78 -14.87 -0.97
CA ALA A 310 -15.16 -14.01 0.01
C ALA A 310 -14.58 -14.80 1.20
N LYS A 311 -15.29 -15.81 1.70
CA LYS A 311 -14.82 -16.72 2.76
C LYS A 311 -13.60 -17.52 2.30
N LEU A 312 -13.61 -18.04 1.06
CA LEU A 312 -12.51 -18.79 0.47
C LEU A 312 -11.23 -17.96 0.40
N ILE A 313 -11.30 -16.75 -0.15
CA ILE A 313 -10.16 -15.82 -0.22
C ILE A 313 -9.64 -15.50 1.16
N THR A 314 -10.52 -15.23 2.12
CA THR A 314 -10.14 -14.93 3.50
C THR A 314 -9.43 -16.11 4.16
N ALA A 315 -9.97 -17.32 4.01
CA ALA A 315 -9.36 -18.54 4.53
C ALA A 315 -7.98 -18.79 3.89
N ALA A 316 -7.84 -18.63 2.56
CA ALA A 316 -6.57 -18.79 1.87
C ALA A 316 -5.50 -17.80 2.39
N ASN A 317 -5.87 -16.53 2.54
CA ASN A 317 -4.98 -15.50 3.09
C ASN A 317 -4.57 -15.83 4.54
N LEU A 318 -5.49 -16.28 5.39
CA LEU A 318 -5.21 -16.66 6.78
C LEU A 318 -4.24 -17.85 6.84
N ILE A 319 -4.48 -18.90 6.05
CA ILE A 319 -3.62 -20.09 5.98
C ILE A 319 -2.21 -19.71 5.49
N ALA A 320 -2.14 -18.98 4.37
CA ALA A 320 -0.86 -18.60 3.78
C ALA A 320 -0.05 -17.67 4.69
N THR A 321 -0.71 -16.72 5.35
CA THR A 321 -0.05 -15.76 6.26
C THR A 321 0.30 -16.40 7.59
N GLY A 322 -0.57 -17.22 8.14
CA GLY A 322 -0.32 -17.95 9.39
C GLY A 322 0.82 -18.95 9.25
N GLY A 323 0.85 -19.73 8.17
CA GLY A 323 1.93 -20.68 7.88
C GLY A 323 3.28 -19.98 7.71
N ASP A 324 3.29 -18.87 7.00
CA ASP A 324 4.49 -18.05 6.79
C ASP A 324 5.05 -17.46 8.08
N SER A 325 4.19 -16.89 8.90
CA SER A 325 4.55 -16.30 10.19
C SER A 325 5.08 -17.36 11.15
N SER A 326 4.43 -18.52 11.22
CA SER A 326 4.84 -19.63 12.07
C SER A 326 6.23 -20.16 11.68
N LEU A 327 6.47 -20.31 10.38
CA LEU A 327 7.79 -20.76 9.88
C LEU A 327 8.88 -19.74 10.19
N THR A 328 8.60 -18.46 9.99
CA THR A 328 9.54 -17.36 10.27
C THR A 328 9.88 -17.29 11.76
N MET A 329 8.87 -17.36 12.62
CA MET A 329 9.06 -17.39 14.08
C MET A 329 9.84 -18.61 14.54
N TYR A 330 9.54 -19.78 13.98
CA TYR A 330 10.27 -21.01 14.30
C TYR A 330 11.77 -20.92 13.93
N GLN A 331 12.08 -20.37 12.74
CA GLN A 331 13.45 -20.14 12.31
C GLN A 331 14.19 -19.13 13.22
N ALA A 332 13.52 -18.03 13.58
CA ALA A 332 14.07 -17.04 14.51
C ALA A 332 14.31 -17.65 15.91
N TYR A 333 13.40 -18.48 16.41
CA TYR A 333 13.54 -19.21 17.67
C TYR A 333 14.77 -20.15 17.63
N LYS A 334 15.07 -20.77 16.49
CA LYS A 334 16.28 -21.59 16.30
C LYS A 334 17.58 -20.78 16.17
N GLY A 335 17.54 -19.47 16.32
CA GLY A 335 18.70 -18.60 16.30
C GLY A 335 18.97 -17.95 14.93
N ASP A 336 18.17 -18.26 13.90
CA ASP A 336 18.25 -17.55 12.60
C ASP A 336 17.45 -16.24 12.66
N LEU A 337 18.03 -15.21 13.29
CA LEU A 337 17.41 -13.88 13.34
C LEU A 337 17.26 -13.26 11.93
N LYS A 338 18.04 -13.72 10.93
CA LYS A 338 17.87 -13.30 9.53
C LYS A 338 16.55 -13.79 8.94
N ALA A 339 15.94 -14.82 9.52
CA ALA A 339 14.62 -15.28 9.12
C ALA A 339 13.55 -14.18 9.28
N MET A 340 13.72 -13.25 10.22
CA MET A 340 12.80 -12.11 10.39
C MET A 340 12.74 -11.21 9.15
N ARG A 341 13.78 -11.20 8.31
CA ARG A 341 13.76 -10.51 7.01
C ARG A 341 12.75 -11.10 6.04
N LYS A 342 12.30 -12.32 6.29
CA LYS A 342 11.32 -13.04 5.47
C LYS A 342 9.87 -12.77 5.90
N PHE A 343 9.66 -12.03 6.98
CA PHE A 343 8.33 -11.73 7.48
C PHE A 343 7.55 -10.83 6.51
N ASP A 344 6.39 -11.31 6.06
CA ASP A 344 5.53 -10.59 5.12
C ASP A 344 4.51 -9.71 5.86
N LEU A 345 4.97 -8.57 6.37
CA LEU A 345 4.11 -7.61 7.04
C LEU A 345 3.00 -7.08 6.11
N GLY A 346 3.30 -6.89 4.82
CA GLY A 346 2.33 -6.45 3.82
C GLY A 346 1.20 -7.44 3.63
N GLY A 347 1.53 -8.72 3.50
CA GLY A 347 0.57 -9.81 3.44
C GLY A 347 -0.27 -9.91 4.71
N TYR A 348 0.35 -9.70 5.88
CA TYR A 348 -0.36 -9.71 7.15
C TYR A 348 -1.41 -8.59 7.24
N MET A 349 -1.03 -7.37 6.89
CA MET A 349 -1.95 -6.23 6.84
C MET A 349 -3.07 -6.42 5.81
N CYS A 350 -2.75 -7.02 4.65
CA CYS A 350 -3.74 -7.35 3.63
C CYS A 350 -4.74 -8.40 4.14
N THR A 351 -4.25 -9.45 4.80
CA THR A 351 -5.07 -10.52 5.38
C THR A 351 -6.02 -9.97 6.43
N PHE A 352 -5.54 -9.12 7.33
CA PHE A 352 -6.39 -8.48 8.34
C PHE A 352 -7.45 -7.57 7.70
N GLY A 353 -7.05 -6.75 6.72
CA GLY A 353 -7.98 -5.91 5.97
C GLY A 353 -9.04 -6.73 5.22
N ASN A 354 -8.65 -7.85 4.60
CA ASN A 354 -9.56 -8.75 3.92
C ASN A 354 -10.53 -9.42 4.91
N LEU A 355 -10.07 -9.83 6.09
CA LEU A 355 -10.92 -10.41 7.12
C LEU A 355 -12.04 -9.44 7.51
N VAL A 356 -11.70 -8.18 7.80
CA VAL A 356 -12.68 -7.15 8.17
C VAL A 356 -13.65 -6.87 7.01
N SER A 357 -13.12 -6.69 5.79
CA SER A 357 -13.92 -6.37 4.62
C SER A 357 -14.82 -7.52 4.20
N SER A 358 -14.31 -8.76 4.24
CA SER A 358 -15.05 -9.98 3.93
C SER A 358 -16.18 -10.21 4.93
N THR A 359 -15.93 -10.02 6.23
CA THR A 359 -16.96 -10.15 7.26
C THR A 359 -18.11 -9.16 7.02
N LYS A 360 -17.77 -7.88 6.72
CA LYS A 360 -18.79 -6.88 6.38
C LYS A 360 -19.60 -7.27 5.14
N LEU A 361 -18.91 -7.70 4.08
CA LEU A 361 -19.54 -8.12 2.83
C LEU A 361 -20.47 -9.31 3.05
N VAL A 362 -20.02 -10.36 3.75
CA VAL A 362 -20.82 -11.55 4.03
C VAL A 362 -22.08 -11.19 4.84
N ASN A 363 -21.95 -10.34 5.86
CA ASN A 363 -23.10 -9.90 6.65
C ASN A 363 -24.07 -9.06 5.81
N GLN A 364 -23.58 -8.23 4.90
CA GLN A 364 -24.43 -7.46 3.98
C GLN A 364 -25.18 -8.40 3.03
N LEU A 365 -24.50 -9.35 2.40
CA LEU A 365 -25.10 -10.33 1.50
C LEU A 365 -26.12 -11.22 2.22
N GLU A 366 -25.84 -11.65 3.45
CA GLU A 366 -26.78 -12.39 4.30
C GLU A 366 -28.07 -11.57 4.52
N CYS A 367 -27.92 -10.30 4.86
CA CYS A 367 -29.07 -9.40 5.09
C CYS A 367 -29.88 -9.17 3.80
N GLU A 368 -29.22 -8.98 2.66
CA GLU A 368 -29.87 -8.79 1.35
C GLU A 368 -30.61 -10.07 0.94
N TYR A 369 -29.99 -11.23 1.09
CA TYR A 369 -30.58 -12.54 0.81
C TYR A 369 -31.85 -12.77 1.64
N MET A 370 -31.79 -12.53 2.95
CA MET A 370 -32.92 -12.68 3.84
C MET A 370 -34.08 -11.75 3.44
N LYS A 371 -33.77 -10.49 3.09
CA LYS A 371 -34.79 -9.53 2.61
C LYS A 371 -35.47 -9.99 1.33
N GLU A 372 -34.68 -10.51 0.39
CA GLU A 372 -35.19 -11.00 -0.88
C GLU A 372 -36.07 -12.25 -0.71
N LYS A 373 -35.66 -13.21 0.08
CA LYS A 373 -36.46 -14.39 0.45
C LYS A 373 -37.78 -13.99 1.11
N PHE A 374 -37.74 -13.08 2.07
CA PHE A 374 -38.94 -12.59 2.71
C PHE A 374 -39.86 -11.86 1.72
N ARG A 375 -39.34 -11.07 0.81
CA ARG A 375 -40.09 -10.40 -0.25
C ARG A 375 -40.75 -11.39 -1.21
N LEU A 376 -40.03 -12.46 -1.58
CA LEU A 376 -40.57 -13.52 -2.42
C LEU A 376 -41.74 -14.24 -1.75
N GLU A 377 -41.62 -14.54 -0.43
CA GLU A 377 -42.73 -15.14 0.32
C GLU A 377 -43.96 -14.23 0.37
N LEU A 378 -43.78 -12.92 0.58
CA LEU A 378 -44.87 -11.93 0.58
C LEU A 378 -45.63 -11.87 -0.75
N ASN A 379 -44.92 -12.13 -1.86
CA ASN A 379 -45.48 -11.97 -3.22
C ASN A 379 -45.95 -13.29 -3.86
N LYS A 380 -45.83 -14.43 -3.19
CA LYS A 380 -46.22 -15.73 -3.74
C LYS A 380 -47.66 -15.84 -4.23
N LYS A 381 -48.58 -15.04 -3.71
CA LYS A 381 -49.99 -15.02 -4.08
C LYS A 381 -50.46 -13.79 -4.89
N ASN A 382 -49.49 -13.02 -5.40
CA ASN A 382 -49.81 -11.85 -6.23
C ASN A 382 -50.01 -12.19 -7.72
N PHE A 383 -49.90 -13.50 -8.12
CA PHE A 383 -50.02 -13.98 -9.49
C PHE A 383 -51.12 -15.04 -9.63
#